data_29fdd7fdbfb3ecca492dda3005c74baf
#
_entry.id   29fdd7fdbfb3ecca492dda3005c74baf
#
_cell.length_a   1.000
_cell.length_b   1.000
_cell.length_c   1.000
_cell.angle_alpha   90.00
_cell.angle_beta   90.00
_cell.angle_gamma   90.00
#
_symmetry.space_group_name_H-M   'P 1'
#
loop_
_entity.id
_entity.type
_entity.pdbx_description
1 polymer ?
#
loop_
_entity_poly.entity_id
_entity_poly.type
_entity_poly.pdbx_seq_one_letter_code
_entity_poly.pdbx_strand_id
1 'polypeptide(L)'
;MVKELYSAVHSANSTAKFSVSTQGRIENNYNQLYADVRKWCTTPGYADIMIPQIYYGFENSAAPYQSTLDEWDALAKQGGILLVAGLSVSKVGCEDTWAGSGKYEWVNNSDIISRQAAAAKKCSSYGGIALYSYRSVFQPESSVSKQVKKEITALRDIL
;
A
#
# COMPACT_ATOMS: atom_id res chain seq x y z
N MET A 1 2.75 -21.90 -8.07
CA MET A 1 3.35 -21.40 -6.82
C MET A 1 2.33 -20.60 -5.94
N VAL A 2 1.85 -19.38 -6.28
CA VAL A 2 0.96 -18.60 -5.37
C VAL A 2 -0.31 -19.40 -4.98
N LYS A 3 -1.00 -20.01 -5.95
CA LYS A 3 -2.18 -20.85 -5.70
C LYS A 3 -1.89 -22.05 -4.78
N GLU A 4 -0.73 -22.66 -4.92
CA GLU A 4 -0.30 -23.80 -4.10
C GLU A 4 -0.02 -23.37 -2.66
N LEU A 5 0.62 -22.19 -2.48
CA LEU A 5 0.82 -21.61 -1.14
C LEU A 5 -0.51 -21.27 -0.47
N TYR A 6 -1.44 -20.65 -1.21
CA TYR A 6 -2.80 -20.41 -0.72
C TYR A 6 -3.47 -21.71 -0.24
N SER A 7 -3.43 -22.74 -1.09
CA SER A 7 -4.03 -24.03 -0.75
C SER A 7 -3.37 -24.69 0.47
N ALA A 8 -2.04 -24.62 0.57
CA ALA A 8 -1.29 -25.17 1.70
C ALA A 8 -1.66 -24.48 3.02
N VAL A 9 -1.74 -23.13 3.02
CA VAL A 9 -2.15 -22.35 4.20
C VAL A 9 -3.55 -22.74 4.66
N HIS A 10 -4.52 -22.78 3.75
CA HIS A 10 -5.92 -23.10 4.09
C HIS A 10 -6.13 -24.57 4.46
N SER A 11 -5.30 -25.48 3.92
CA SER A 11 -5.30 -26.89 4.32
C SER A 11 -4.74 -27.07 5.74
N ALA A 12 -3.73 -26.28 6.12
CA ALA A 12 -3.17 -26.31 7.47
C ALA A 12 -4.08 -25.62 8.49
N ASN A 13 -4.72 -24.53 8.11
CA ASN A 13 -5.65 -23.78 8.94
C ASN A 13 -6.69 -23.06 8.06
N SER A 14 -7.91 -23.58 8.03
CA SER A 14 -9.01 -23.06 7.19
C SER A 14 -9.48 -21.65 7.57
N THR A 15 -9.15 -21.16 8.77
CA THR A 15 -9.48 -19.79 9.23
C THR A 15 -8.37 -18.77 8.98
N ALA A 16 -7.17 -19.23 8.62
CA ALA A 16 -6.06 -18.35 8.30
C ALA A 16 -6.34 -17.55 7.02
N LYS A 17 -5.79 -16.34 6.96
CA LYS A 17 -5.85 -15.50 5.76
C LYS A 17 -4.49 -15.46 5.07
N PHE A 18 -4.50 -15.71 3.78
CA PHE A 18 -3.30 -15.63 2.95
C PHE A 18 -3.23 -14.25 2.28
N SER A 19 -2.19 -13.49 2.58
CA SER A 19 -1.96 -12.16 2.00
C SER A 19 -0.77 -12.15 1.06
N VAL A 20 -0.85 -11.31 0.03
CA VAL A 20 0.27 -11.09 -0.90
C VAL A 20 0.59 -9.60 -0.96
N SER A 21 1.85 -9.26 -0.66
CA SER A 21 2.36 -7.89 -0.83
C SER A 21 3.06 -7.78 -2.19
N THR A 22 2.64 -6.79 -2.98
CA THR A 22 3.08 -6.58 -4.37
C THR A 22 3.65 -5.18 -4.56
N GLN A 23 4.28 -4.91 -5.71
CA GLN A 23 4.56 -3.52 -6.09
C GLN A 23 3.26 -2.73 -6.28
N GLY A 24 3.33 -1.39 -6.10
CA GLY A 24 2.17 -0.52 -6.23
C GLY A 24 1.60 -0.47 -7.65
N ARG A 25 2.44 -0.41 -8.69
CA ARG A 25 1.97 -0.35 -10.09
C ARG A 25 1.62 -1.73 -10.62
N ILE A 26 0.36 -1.92 -11.00
CA ILE A 26 -0.16 -3.21 -11.49
C ILE A 26 0.61 -3.68 -12.72
N GLU A 27 0.84 -2.80 -13.69
CA GLU A 27 1.54 -3.15 -14.93
C GLU A 27 3.00 -3.56 -14.70
N ASN A 28 3.68 -2.96 -13.72
CA ASN A 28 5.05 -3.34 -13.38
C ASN A 28 5.13 -4.75 -12.79
N ASN A 29 4.12 -5.13 -11.98
CA ASN A 29 4.04 -6.50 -11.46
C ASN A 29 4.01 -7.51 -12.62
N TYR A 30 3.19 -7.26 -13.63
CA TYR A 30 3.06 -8.17 -14.77
C TYR A 30 4.28 -8.14 -15.69
N ASN A 31 4.67 -6.95 -16.16
CA ASN A 31 5.67 -6.79 -17.22
C ASN A 31 7.11 -6.97 -16.75
N GLN A 32 7.40 -6.64 -15.48
CA GLN A 32 8.78 -6.65 -14.96
C GLN A 32 9.03 -7.77 -13.96
N LEU A 33 8.01 -8.15 -13.18
CA LEU A 33 8.15 -9.16 -12.12
C LEU A 33 7.47 -10.50 -12.47
N TYR A 34 6.81 -10.57 -13.63
CA TYR A 34 6.07 -11.76 -14.08
C TYR A 34 5.02 -12.23 -13.06
N ALA A 35 4.47 -11.28 -12.32
CA ALA A 35 3.47 -11.47 -11.27
C ALA A 35 2.10 -11.02 -11.78
N ASP A 36 1.23 -11.98 -12.12
CA ASP A 36 -0.12 -11.70 -12.62
C ASP A 36 -1.07 -11.36 -11.48
N VAL A 37 -0.88 -10.18 -10.92
CA VAL A 37 -1.67 -9.69 -9.78
C VAL A 37 -3.15 -9.50 -10.13
N ARG A 38 -3.48 -9.22 -11.40
CA ARG A 38 -4.87 -9.14 -11.85
C ARG A 38 -5.57 -10.47 -11.65
N LYS A 39 -4.94 -11.55 -12.10
CA LYS A 39 -5.44 -12.92 -11.90
C LYS A 39 -5.52 -13.27 -10.41
N TRP A 40 -4.51 -12.89 -9.61
CA TRP A 40 -4.50 -13.22 -8.18
C TRP A 40 -5.61 -12.50 -7.41
N CYS A 41 -5.97 -11.28 -7.83
CA CYS A 41 -7.09 -10.56 -7.25
C CYS A 41 -8.45 -11.14 -7.66
N THR A 42 -8.61 -11.49 -8.94
CA THR A 42 -9.95 -11.75 -9.51
C THR A 42 -10.31 -13.23 -9.62
N THR A 43 -9.35 -14.13 -9.34
CA THR A 43 -9.59 -15.59 -9.41
C THR A 43 -9.50 -16.20 -8.01
N PRO A 44 -10.53 -16.93 -7.54
CA PRO A 44 -10.50 -17.58 -6.24
C PRO A 44 -9.31 -18.54 -6.07
N GLY A 45 -8.77 -18.61 -4.86
CA GLY A 45 -7.70 -19.54 -4.51
C GLY A 45 -6.29 -19.00 -4.73
N TYR A 46 -6.12 -17.68 -4.87
CA TYR A 46 -4.80 -17.04 -4.94
C TYR A 46 -4.49 -16.17 -3.74
N ALA A 47 -5.43 -15.36 -3.24
CA ALA A 47 -5.24 -14.51 -2.08
C ALA A 47 -6.58 -14.21 -1.40
N ASP A 48 -6.55 -13.96 -0.10
CA ASP A 48 -7.66 -13.37 0.66
C ASP A 48 -7.48 -11.86 0.79
N ILE A 49 -6.22 -11.40 0.80
CA ILE A 49 -5.84 -10.00 1.04
C ILE A 49 -4.72 -9.62 0.08
N MET A 50 -4.89 -8.50 -0.62
CA MET A 50 -3.80 -7.87 -1.35
C MET A 50 -3.26 -6.67 -0.58
N ILE A 51 -1.91 -6.57 -0.51
CA ILE A 51 -1.20 -5.50 0.19
C ILE A 51 -0.25 -4.80 -0.80
N PRO A 52 -0.78 -4.02 -1.77
CA PRO A 52 0.08 -3.31 -2.71
C PRO A 52 0.89 -2.22 -2.00
N GLN A 53 2.17 -2.11 -2.35
CA GLN A 53 3.10 -1.10 -1.85
C GLN A 53 2.88 0.21 -2.61
N ILE A 54 1.82 0.95 -2.26
CA ILE A 54 1.47 2.22 -2.90
C ILE A 54 2.32 3.33 -2.28
N TYR A 55 3.64 3.26 -2.50
CA TYR A 55 4.65 4.14 -1.92
C TYR A 55 4.84 5.42 -2.75
N TYR A 56 3.73 6.02 -3.18
CA TYR A 56 3.69 7.20 -4.04
C TYR A 56 2.98 8.35 -3.31
N GLY A 57 3.39 9.58 -3.56
CA GLY A 57 2.66 10.76 -3.13
C GLY A 57 1.45 11.02 -4.03
N PHE A 58 0.59 11.95 -3.63
CA PHE A 58 -0.56 12.37 -4.43
C PHE A 58 -0.14 13.15 -5.69
N GLU A 59 1.00 13.86 -5.59
CA GLU A 59 1.56 14.69 -6.68
C GLU A 59 2.56 13.91 -7.56
N ASN A 60 2.74 12.60 -7.33
CA ASN A 60 3.60 11.77 -8.17
C ASN A 60 3.04 11.72 -9.59
N SER A 61 3.76 12.27 -10.58
CA SER A 61 3.27 12.41 -11.95
C SER A 61 3.18 11.09 -12.72
N ALA A 62 3.95 10.08 -12.32
CA ALA A 62 3.99 8.77 -13.00
C ALA A 62 2.99 7.77 -12.41
N ALA A 63 2.71 7.88 -11.11
CA ALA A 63 1.81 7.00 -10.38
C ALA A 63 1.23 7.75 -9.16
N PRO A 64 0.25 8.66 -9.37
CA PRO A 64 -0.40 9.35 -8.25
C PRO A 64 -1.04 8.36 -7.29
N TYR A 65 -0.91 8.62 -5.98
CA TYR A 65 -1.46 7.72 -4.95
C TYR A 65 -2.92 7.38 -5.20
N GLN A 66 -3.77 8.40 -5.43
CA GLN A 66 -5.22 8.21 -5.55
C GLN A 66 -5.58 7.28 -6.71
N SER A 67 -5.08 7.55 -7.92
CA SER A 67 -5.40 6.72 -9.09
C SER A 67 -4.89 5.29 -8.93
N THR A 68 -3.70 5.12 -8.34
CA THR A 68 -3.14 3.79 -8.06
C THR A 68 -4.01 3.03 -7.04
N LEU A 69 -4.47 3.69 -5.99
CA LEU A 69 -5.38 3.12 -5.00
C LEU A 69 -6.71 2.69 -5.63
N ASP A 70 -7.29 3.54 -6.49
CA ASP A 70 -8.57 3.29 -7.16
C ASP A 70 -8.48 2.07 -8.09
N GLU A 71 -7.35 1.89 -8.80
CA GLU A 71 -7.11 0.70 -9.62
C GLU A 71 -7.07 -0.59 -8.78
N TRP A 72 -6.40 -0.55 -7.63
CA TRP A 72 -6.35 -1.70 -6.72
C TRP A 72 -7.69 -1.99 -6.05
N ASP A 73 -8.46 -0.97 -5.65
CA ASP A 73 -9.80 -1.15 -5.09
C ASP A 73 -10.75 -1.80 -6.10
N ALA A 74 -10.70 -1.36 -7.37
CA ALA A 74 -11.51 -1.95 -8.43
C ALA A 74 -11.20 -3.45 -8.62
N LEU A 75 -9.93 -3.84 -8.62
CA LEU A 75 -9.53 -5.25 -8.74
C LEU A 75 -9.92 -6.08 -7.51
N ALA A 76 -9.66 -5.58 -6.31
CA ALA A 76 -10.01 -6.27 -5.08
C ALA A 76 -11.52 -6.46 -4.94
N LYS A 77 -12.30 -5.42 -5.27
CA LYS A 77 -13.76 -5.49 -5.33
C LYS A 77 -14.26 -6.53 -6.32
N GLN A 78 -13.70 -6.58 -7.52
CA GLN A 78 -14.06 -7.57 -8.54
C GLN A 78 -13.83 -9.00 -8.05
N GLY A 79 -12.77 -9.25 -7.31
CA GLY A 79 -12.44 -10.56 -6.76
C GLY A 79 -13.09 -10.87 -5.41
N GLY A 80 -13.73 -9.91 -4.77
CA GLY A 80 -14.32 -10.08 -3.44
C GLY A 80 -13.28 -10.29 -2.34
N ILE A 81 -12.06 -9.76 -2.51
CA ILE A 81 -10.95 -9.86 -1.55
C ILE A 81 -10.70 -8.53 -0.84
N LEU A 82 -9.97 -8.57 0.26
CA LEU A 82 -9.64 -7.35 1.00
C LEU A 82 -8.42 -6.63 0.41
N LEU A 83 -8.48 -5.30 0.42
CA LEU A 83 -7.37 -4.41 0.08
C LEU A 83 -6.80 -3.78 1.35
N VAL A 84 -5.53 -4.03 1.63
CA VAL A 84 -4.74 -3.34 2.65
C VAL A 84 -3.75 -2.41 1.96
N ALA A 85 -3.94 -1.11 2.08
CA ALA A 85 -3.06 -0.15 1.43
C ALA A 85 -1.69 -0.09 2.12
N GLY A 86 -0.63 -0.46 1.40
CA GLY A 86 0.76 -0.33 1.86
C GLY A 86 1.23 1.11 1.73
N LEU A 87 1.59 1.75 2.85
CA LEU A 87 1.99 3.15 2.94
C LEU A 87 3.44 3.26 3.41
N SER A 88 4.22 4.21 2.84
CA SER A 88 5.65 4.33 3.12
C SER A 88 5.98 5.49 4.05
N VAL A 89 6.08 5.21 5.35
CA VAL A 89 6.58 6.18 6.34
C VAL A 89 8.06 6.51 6.10
N SER A 90 8.80 5.62 5.43
CA SER A 90 10.21 5.83 5.10
C SER A 90 10.46 6.97 4.10
N LYS A 91 9.42 7.45 3.41
CA LYS A 91 9.53 8.59 2.49
C LYS A 91 9.33 9.95 3.16
N VAL A 92 8.78 9.98 4.37
CA VAL A 92 8.51 11.22 5.10
C VAL A 92 9.80 12.03 5.30
N GLY A 93 9.78 13.28 4.84
CA GLY A 93 10.93 14.19 4.87
C GLY A 93 11.99 13.95 3.79
N CYS A 94 11.78 13.00 2.88
CA CYS A 94 12.73 12.68 1.82
C CYS A 94 12.24 13.15 0.44
N GLU A 95 13.19 13.53 -0.43
CA GLU A 95 12.88 13.76 -1.84
C GLU A 95 12.52 12.44 -2.53
N ASP A 96 11.45 12.46 -3.33
CA ASP A 96 11.11 11.35 -4.24
C ASP A 96 11.55 11.69 -5.66
N THR A 97 12.80 11.33 -6.00
CA THR A 97 13.42 11.67 -7.29
C THR A 97 12.68 11.10 -8.50
N TRP A 98 11.83 10.10 -8.30
CA TRP A 98 11.05 9.45 -9.35
C TRP A 98 9.62 9.98 -9.47
N ALA A 99 9.24 10.96 -8.64
CA ALA A 99 7.88 11.48 -8.60
C ALA A 99 7.61 12.62 -9.61
N GLY A 100 8.60 13.03 -10.41
CA GLY A 100 8.45 14.15 -11.33
C GLY A 100 8.09 15.44 -10.58
N SER A 101 6.93 16.03 -10.87
CA SER A 101 6.44 17.24 -10.18
C SER A 101 6.26 17.05 -8.68
N GLY A 102 5.96 15.86 -8.23
CA GLY A 102 5.78 15.51 -6.83
C GLY A 102 7.08 15.27 -6.04
N LYS A 103 8.26 15.58 -6.62
CA LYS A 103 9.58 15.31 -6.02
C LYS A 103 9.69 15.75 -4.55
N TYR A 104 9.15 16.91 -4.22
CA TYR A 104 9.28 17.52 -2.90
C TYR A 104 8.02 17.36 -2.02
N GLU A 105 7.02 16.63 -2.46
CA GLU A 105 5.75 16.49 -1.73
C GLU A 105 5.98 15.98 -0.31
N TRP A 106 6.80 14.93 -0.15
CA TRP A 106 7.12 14.33 1.15
C TRP A 106 7.99 15.19 2.06
N VAL A 107 8.73 16.14 1.49
CA VAL A 107 9.54 17.13 2.23
C VAL A 107 8.64 18.25 2.77
N ASN A 108 7.71 18.71 1.93
CA ASN A 108 6.93 19.92 2.20
C ASN A 108 5.66 19.66 3.04
N ASN A 109 5.20 18.41 3.13
CA ASN A 109 3.97 18.06 3.83
C ASN A 109 4.24 17.12 5.02
N SER A 110 3.35 17.15 6.03
CA SER A 110 3.44 16.29 7.22
C SER A 110 2.09 15.63 7.55
N ASP A 111 1.27 15.40 6.53
CA ASP A 111 -0.07 14.80 6.62
C ASP A 111 -0.34 13.79 5.49
N ILE A 112 0.68 13.42 4.73
CA ILE A 112 0.52 12.54 3.57
C ILE A 112 0.00 11.17 3.99
N ILE A 113 0.60 10.56 5.00
CA ILE A 113 0.21 9.21 5.47
C ILE A 113 -1.24 9.22 6.00
N SER A 114 -1.65 10.25 6.74
CA SER A 114 -3.02 10.36 7.24
C SER A 114 -4.02 10.57 6.10
N ARG A 115 -3.71 11.43 5.12
CA ARG A 115 -4.52 11.63 3.92
C ARG A 115 -4.64 10.34 3.09
N GLN A 116 -3.55 9.59 2.94
CA GLN A 116 -3.54 8.30 2.25
C GLN A 116 -4.42 7.27 2.96
N ALA A 117 -4.30 7.17 4.29
CA ALA A 117 -5.14 6.29 5.09
C ALA A 117 -6.62 6.69 5.01
N ALA A 118 -6.93 8.01 5.06
CA ALA A 118 -8.29 8.51 4.91
C ALA A 118 -8.88 8.19 3.52
N ALA A 119 -8.07 8.26 2.46
CA ALA A 119 -8.49 7.85 1.13
C ALA A 119 -8.73 6.33 1.05
N ALA A 120 -7.83 5.52 1.61
CA ALA A 120 -7.97 4.06 1.64
C ALA A 120 -9.24 3.62 2.39
N LYS A 121 -9.61 4.28 3.50
CA LYS A 121 -10.85 3.99 4.25
C LYS A 121 -12.13 4.15 3.43
N LYS A 122 -12.08 4.89 2.32
CA LYS A 122 -13.24 5.08 1.41
C LYS A 122 -13.36 3.98 0.36
N CYS A 123 -12.34 3.12 0.22
CA CYS A 123 -12.37 2.01 -0.70
C CYS A 123 -13.45 0.99 -0.33
N SER A 124 -14.11 0.44 -1.32
CA SER A 124 -15.17 -0.56 -1.13
C SER A 124 -14.62 -1.90 -0.60
N SER A 125 -13.37 -2.23 -0.91
CA SER A 125 -12.68 -3.43 -0.46
C SER A 125 -11.72 -3.20 0.71
N TYR A 126 -11.84 -2.06 1.41
CA TYR A 126 -10.94 -1.69 2.51
C TYR A 126 -10.80 -2.78 3.57
N GLY A 127 -9.58 -3.26 3.76
CA GLY A 127 -9.18 -4.22 4.78
C GLY A 127 -8.20 -3.67 5.81
N GLY A 128 -7.73 -2.42 5.61
CA GLY A 128 -6.77 -1.78 6.50
C GLY A 128 -5.66 -1.03 5.79
N ILE A 129 -4.63 -0.66 6.56
CA ILE A 129 -3.38 -0.09 6.07
C ILE A 129 -2.19 -0.88 6.63
N ALA A 130 -1.08 -0.90 5.89
CA ALA A 130 0.19 -1.46 6.34
C ALA A 130 1.28 -0.39 6.23
N LEU A 131 2.00 -0.10 7.32
CA LEU A 131 3.02 0.94 7.35
C LEU A 131 4.41 0.36 7.12
N TYR A 132 5.12 0.83 6.13
CA TYR A 132 6.53 0.53 5.91
C TYR A 132 7.38 1.71 6.40
N SER A 133 8.15 1.57 7.48
CA SER A 133 8.39 0.35 8.21
C SER A 133 8.34 0.60 9.71
N TYR A 134 8.42 -0.45 10.54
CA TYR A 134 8.55 -0.32 12.00
C TYR A 134 9.67 0.66 12.38
N ARG A 135 10.85 0.51 11.76
CA ARG A 135 11.99 1.42 12.01
C ARG A 135 11.64 2.86 11.69
N SER A 136 10.98 3.13 10.56
CA SER A 136 10.62 4.49 10.14
C SER A 136 9.61 5.16 11.09
N VAL A 137 8.76 4.36 11.74
CA VAL A 137 7.77 4.86 12.71
C VAL A 137 8.38 5.08 14.09
N PHE A 138 9.14 4.11 14.61
CA PHE A 138 9.57 4.08 16.00
C PHE A 138 11.02 4.51 16.22
N GLN A 139 11.85 4.47 15.20
CA GLN A 139 13.27 4.83 15.23
C GLN A 139 13.66 5.67 14.00
N PRO A 140 12.90 6.75 13.68
CA PRO A 140 13.22 7.59 12.53
C PRO A 140 14.57 8.30 12.74
N GLU A 141 15.22 8.64 11.65
CA GLU A 141 16.41 9.47 11.69
C GLU A 141 16.09 10.84 12.31
N SER A 142 17.05 11.40 13.03
CA SER A 142 16.87 12.66 13.78
C SER A 142 16.41 13.83 12.89
N SER A 143 16.88 13.87 11.65
CA SER A 143 16.53 14.90 10.66
C SER A 143 15.04 14.94 10.32
N VAL A 144 14.36 13.79 10.30
CA VAL A 144 12.95 13.66 9.91
C VAL A 144 12.02 13.34 11.08
N SER A 145 12.56 13.11 12.27
CA SER A 145 11.82 12.64 13.45
C SER A 145 10.61 13.53 13.81
N LYS A 146 10.75 14.84 13.73
CA LYS A 146 9.65 15.78 14.03
C LYS A 146 8.50 15.64 13.00
N GLN A 147 8.84 15.45 11.73
CA GLN A 147 7.85 15.32 10.66
C GLN A 147 7.14 13.96 10.74
N VAL A 148 7.89 12.88 10.97
CA VAL A 148 7.31 11.54 11.22
C VAL A 148 6.35 11.56 12.40
N LYS A 149 6.73 12.24 13.52
CA LYS A 149 5.83 12.36 14.67
C LYS A 149 4.52 13.06 14.34
N LYS A 150 4.55 14.12 13.51
CA LYS A 150 3.33 14.79 13.04
C LYS A 150 2.46 13.87 12.19
N GLU A 151 3.06 13.17 11.22
CA GLU A 151 2.36 12.19 10.37
C GLU A 151 1.66 11.11 11.22
N ILE A 152 2.37 10.52 12.18
CA ILE A 152 1.80 9.46 13.04
C ILE A 152 0.72 9.99 13.97
N THR A 153 0.88 11.22 14.46
CA THR A 153 -0.18 11.86 15.28
C THR A 153 -1.45 12.07 14.43
N ALA A 154 -1.32 12.69 13.26
CA ALA A 154 -2.44 12.89 12.34
C ALA A 154 -3.10 11.57 11.90
N LEU A 155 -2.30 10.51 11.71
CA LEU A 155 -2.82 9.19 11.40
C LEU A 155 -3.66 8.61 12.55
N ARG A 156 -3.22 8.76 13.80
CA ARG A 156 -3.97 8.28 14.98
C ARG A 156 -5.33 8.94 15.13
N ASP A 157 -5.44 10.21 14.75
CA ASP A 157 -6.69 10.97 14.86
C ASP A 157 -7.78 10.48 13.91
N ILE A 158 -7.40 9.70 12.90
CA ILE A 158 -8.33 9.16 11.88
C ILE A 158 -8.54 7.64 11.97
N LEU A 159 -7.76 6.92 12.77
CA LEU A 159 -7.92 5.46 12.96
C LEU A 159 -8.96 5.15 14.03
#